data_6b865c4591ebcc32c6bf400e2d6bb94a
#
_entry.id   6b865c4591ebcc32c6bf400e2d6bb94a
#
_cell.length_a   1.000
_cell.length_b   1.000
_cell.length_c   1.000
_cell.angle_alpha   90.00
_cell.angle_beta   90.00
_cell.angle_gamma   90.00
#
_symmetry.space_group_name_H-M   'P 1'
#
loop_
_entity.id
_entity.type
_entity.pdbx_description
1 polymer ?
#
loop_
_entity_poly.entity_id
_entity_poly.type
_entity_poly.pdbx_seq_one_letter_code
_entity_poly.pdbx_strand_id
1 'polypeptide(L)'
;MLNSDKEWIDQTNKKNHISDVSPTASQMSRLVGLGLASKIYRNNKIENSSKFSSNGDEIVWGSIGNASTSQGIFFEAVNACGVLQIPAVISIWDDGYGISVENKYHTTKESISKVLSGFKLTKNMSGIEILEVKGWDYSSLMKTYSYAENIARNYHVPVIIHATELTQPLGHSTSGSHERYKSKERLDWEKSNDCNLKFREWIIGNKICTEKKLKNIDDEIKKYVKDEKRLAWKHYQAPFLKSKDELVSIFALSDKNHLKDIIKEKIELIDDLNFSELLKIARNAIYDLDASDKLVKDKLEDWCKLKKNLLSEKYSTDLYSIDIDNLSKETYTYPTYDNANEVDGRIVLRDNFDELLKNNDNLFIFGEDVGKIGDVNQGLEGLQKKYG
;
A
#
# COMPACT_ATOMS: atom_id res chain seq x y z
N MET A 1 12.66 -0.31 1.66
CA MET A 1 12.58 0.62 2.82
C MET A 1 13.97 1.15 3.13
N LEU A 2 14.06 2.43 3.49
CA LEU A 2 15.30 3.07 3.91
C LEU A 2 15.35 3.14 5.46
N ASN A 3 16.55 3.14 6.03
CA ASN A 3 16.77 3.46 7.44
C ASN A 3 16.76 4.99 7.68
N SER A 4 17.00 5.43 8.93
CA SER A 4 17.12 6.86 9.27
C SER A 4 18.23 7.58 8.52
N ASP A 5 19.25 6.85 8.08
CA ASP A 5 20.43 7.39 7.38
C ASP A 5 20.26 7.36 5.86
N LYS A 6 19.01 7.10 5.39
CA LYS A 6 18.64 6.97 3.98
C LYS A 6 19.33 5.82 3.24
N GLU A 7 19.79 4.81 3.94
CA GLU A 7 20.34 3.60 3.34
C GLU A 7 19.29 2.50 3.19
N TRP A 8 19.43 1.68 2.14
CA TRP A 8 18.58 0.51 1.96
C TRP A 8 18.83 -0.53 3.04
N ILE A 9 17.76 -0.87 3.78
CA ILE A 9 17.79 -2.01 4.69
C ILE A 9 17.64 -3.31 3.93
N ASP A 10 18.21 -4.40 4.47
CA ASP A 10 18.02 -5.74 3.92
C ASP A 10 16.54 -6.12 3.84
N GLN A 11 16.05 -6.42 2.65
CA GLN A 11 14.68 -6.80 2.37
C GLN A 11 14.48 -8.31 2.33
N THR A 12 15.55 -9.11 2.20
CA THR A 12 15.48 -10.57 1.95
C THR A 12 14.92 -11.35 3.14
N ASN A 13 15.14 -10.87 4.36
CA ASN A 13 14.68 -11.48 5.60
C ASN A 13 13.32 -10.95 6.09
N LYS A 14 12.62 -10.17 5.27
CA LYS A 14 11.36 -9.51 5.64
C LYS A 14 10.25 -9.84 4.65
N LYS A 15 9.03 -9.92 5.17
CA LYS A 15 7.83 -9.85 4.33
C LYS A 15 7.56 -8.38 4.05
N ASN A 16 7.78 -7.97 2.83
CA ASN A 16 7.61 -6.58 2.43
C ASN A 16 6.16 -6.31 2.06
N HIS A 17 5.54 -5.34 2.71
CA HIS A 17 4.26 -4.78 2.35
C HIS A 17 4.46 -3.48 1.58
N ILE A 18 3.80 -3.37 0.45
CA ILE A 18 3.72 -2.12 -0.28
C ILE A 18 2.51 -1.38 0.23
N SER A 19 2.64 -0.06 0.39
CA SER A 19 1.51 0.78 0.78
C SER A 19 0.37 0.66 -0.22
N ASP A 20 -0.85 0.62 0.30
CA ASP A 20 -2.06 0.63 -0.49
C ASP A 20 -2.15 1.87 -1.38
N VAL A 21 -2.84 1.72 -2.48
CA VAL A 21 -3.19 2.81 -3.38
C VAL A 21 -4.70 2.96 -3.42
N SER A 22 -5.17 4.18 -3.30
CA SER A 22 -6.60 4.50 -3.26
C SER A 22 -7.36 4.14 -4.55
N PRO A 23 -6.84 4.38 -5.76
CA PRO A 23 -7.52 3.97 -6.98
C PRO A 23 -7.66 2.45 -7.06
N THR A 24 -8.88 2.00 -7.31
CA THR A 24 -9.25 0.58 -7.37
C THR A 24 -8.38 -0.18 -8.37
N ALA A 25 -7.82 -1.31 -7.95
CA ALA A 25 -6.94 -2.20 -8.72
C ALA A 25 -5.55 -1.63 -9.08
N SER A 26 -5.17 -0.43 -8.65
CA SER A 26 -3.86 0.17 -9.00
C SER A 26 -2.66 -0.59 -8.46
N GLN A 27 -2.85 -1.42 -7.42
CA GLN A 27 -1.81 -2.31 -6.89
C GLN A 27 -1.38 -3.39 -7.91
N MET A 28 -2.20 -3.69 -8.91
CA MET A 28 -1.94 -4.78 -9.87
C MET A 28 -0.73 -4.46 -10.75
N SER A 29 -0.54 -3.24 -11.19
CA SER A 29 0.64 -2.84 -11.97
C SER A 29 1.94 -2.98 -11.16
N ARG A 30 1.92 -2.64 -9.87
CA ARG A 30 3.06 -2.83 -8.97
C ARG A 30 3.41 -4.31 -8.77
N LEU A 31 2.38 -5.16 -8.68
CA LEU A 31 2.56 -6.61 -8.60
C LEU A 31 3.34 -7.13 -9.81
N VAL A 32 3.01 -6.67 -11.02
CA VAL A 32 3.73 -7.03 -12.24
C VAL A 32 5.19 -6.62 -12.16
N GLY A 33 5.47 -5.37 -11.77
CA GLY A 33 6.84 -4.85 -11.65
C GLY A 33 7.68 -5.61 -10.63
N LEU A 34 7.12 -5.94 -9.47
CA LEU A 34 7.83 -6.73 -8.44
C LEU A 34 8.10 -8.17 -8.88
N GLY A 35 7.13 -8.81 -9.53
CA GLY A 35 7.33 -10.15 -10.07
C GLY A 35 8.39 -10.18 -11.18
N LEU A 36 8.40 -9.15 -12.03
CA LEU A 36 9.42 -8.99 -13.05
C LEU A 36 10.82 -8.78 -12.44
N ALA A 37 10.92 -7.95 -11.40
CA ALA A 37 12.18 -7.75 -10.69
C ALA A 37 12.72 -9.07 -10.12
N SER A 38 11.89 -9.90 -9.47
CA SER A 38 12.29 -11.21 -8.97
C SER A 38 12.81 -12.11 -10.10
N LYS A 39 12.13 -12.13 -11.25
CA LYS A 39 12.57 -12.89 -12.43
C LYS A 39 13.91 -12.40 -12.97
N ILE A 40 14.13 -11.08 -12.99
CA ILE A 40 15.39 -10.48 -13.43
C ILE A 40 16.53 -10.89 -12.50
N TYR A 41 16.34 -10.80 -11.18
CA TYR A 41 17.33 -11.24 -10.19
C TYR A 41 17.69 -12.73 -10.34
N ARG A 42 16.74 -13.58 -10.75
CA ARG A 42 17.01 -15.00 -10.99
C ARG A 42 17.85 -15.22 -12.25
N ASN A 43 17.58 -14.47 -13.30
CA ASN A 43 18.19 -14.69 -14.60
C ASN A 43 19.51 -13.95 -14.80
N ASN A 44 19.73 -12.88 -14.05
CA ASN A 44 20.88 -11.99 -14.22
C ASN A 44 21.68 -11.85 -12.92
N LYS A 45 22.98 -11.73 -13.03
CA LYS A 45 23.86 -11.36 -11.91
C LYS A 45 23.89 -9.85 -11.81
N ILE A 46 23.18 -9.31 -10.83
CA ILE A 46 23.12 -7.88 -10.58
C ILE A 46 23.97 -7.57 -9.35
N GLU A 47 24.92 -6.67 -9.48
CA GLU A 47 25.76 -6.24 -8.38
C GLU A 47 24.95 -5.60 -7.26
N ASN A 48 25.37 -5.80 -6.01
CA ASN A 48 24.71 -5.28 -4.80
C ASN A 48 23.25 -5.69 -4.61
N SER A 49 22.79 -6.76 -5.29
CA SER A 49 21.42 -7.25 -5.19
C SER A 49 21.09 -7.98 -3.88
N SER A 50 22.08 -8.36 -3.09
CA SER A 50 21.93 -9.21 -1.91
C SER A 50 21.00 -8.62 -0.82
N LYS A 51 20.82 -7.31 -0.79
CA LYS A 51 19.86 -6.64 0.11
C LYS A 51 18.41 -6.71 -0.38
N PHE A 52 18.18 -7.05 -1.64
CA PHE A 52 16.88 -6.97 -2.31
C PHE A 52 16.30 -8.32 -2.69
N SER A 53 17.16 -9.29 -3.00
CA SER A 53 16.74 -10.59 -3.50
C SER A 53 17.66 -11.72 -3.04
N SER A 54 17.08 -12.87 -2.78
CA SER A 54 17.77 -14.14 -2.58
C SER A 54 17.74 -14.95 -3.89
N ASN A 55 18.48 -14.48 -4.89
CA ASN A 55 18.58 -15.10 -6.23
C ASN A 55 17.23 -15.21 -6.98
N GLY A 56 16.33 -14.24 -6.79
CA GLY A 56 15.01 -14.25 -7.42
C GLY A 56 14.09 -15.37 -6.93
N ASP A 57 14.21 -15.77 -5.66
CA ASP A 57 13.33 -16.76 -5.05
C ASP A 57 12.04 -16.14 -4.46
N GLU A 58 11.92 -14.83 -4.51
CA GLU A 58 10.76 -14.10 -4.02
C GLU A 58 9.59 -14.26 -4.98
N ILE A 59 8.39 -14.46 -4.39
CA ILE A 59 7.12 -14.38 -5.10
C ILE A 59 6.34 -13.16 -4.64
N VAL A 60 5.60 -12.55 -5.54
CA VAL A 60 4.74 -11.43 -5.23
C VAL A 60 3.31 -11.92 -5.01
N TRP A 61 2.71 -11.48 -3.90
CA TRP A 61 1.31 -11.74 -3.57
C TRP A 61 0.50 -10.46 -3.72
N GLY A 62 -0.61 -10.54 -4.43
CA GLY A 62 -1.59 -9.48 -4.50
C GLY A 62 -2.99 -9.99 -4.17
N SER A 63 -3.80 -9.16 -3.52
CA SER A 63 -5.22 -9.45 -3.33
C SER A 63 -6.09 -8.39 -3.98
N ILE A 64 -7.27 -8.80 -4.43
CA ILE A 64 -8.23 -7.93 -5.08
C ILE A 64 -9.65 -8.47 -4.85
N GLY A 65 -10.62 -7.57 -4.65
CA GLY A 65 -12.03 -7.96 -4.58
C GLY A 65 -12.61 -8.32 -5.95
N ASN A 66 -13.63 -9.17 -5.97
CA ASN A 66 -14.32 -9.59 -7.19
C ASN A 66 -14.79 -8.43 -8.08
N ALA A 67 -15.46 -7.44 -7.54
CA ALA A 67 -15.92 -6.29 -8.32
C ALA A 67 -14.76 -5.44 -8.85
N SER A 68 -13.67 -5.33 -8.09
CA SER A 68 -12.47 -4.58 -8.50
C SER A 68 -11.78 -5.20 -9.71
N THR A 69 -12.02 -6.49 -10.01
CA THR A 69 -11.52 -7.14 -11.23
C THR A 69 -12.13 -6.59 -12.50
N SER A 70 -13.20 -5.80 -12.42
CA SER A 70 -13.81 -5.12 -13.57
C SER A 70 -13.00 -3.91 -14.07
N GLN A 71 -11.96 -3.50 -13.35
CA GLN A 71 -11.06 -2.43 -13.79
C GLN A 71 -10.14 -2.91 -14.93
N GLY A 72 -9.94 -2.06 -15.94
CA GLY A 72 -9.11 -2.38 -17.11
C GLY A 72 -7.68 -2.79 -16.73
N ILE A 73 -7.08 -2.09 -15.75
CA ILE A 73 -5.73 -2.36 -15.25
C ILE A 73 -5.56 -3.76 -14.64
N PHE A 74 -6.65 -4.38 -14.14
CA PHE A 74 -6.60 -5.77 -13.70
C PHE A 74 -6.36 -6.73 -14.87
N PHE A 75 -7.11 -6.58 -15.97
CA PHE A 75 -6.94 -7.44 -17.16
C PHE A 75 -5.58 -7.22 -17.83
N GLU A 76 -5.12 -5.97 -17.87
CA GLU A 76 -3.80 -5.63 -18.38
C GLU A 76 -2.69 -6.29 -17.54
N ALA A 77 -2.77 -6.21 -16.22
CA ALA A 77 -1.83 -6.85 -15.32
C ALA A 77 -1.86 -8.39 -15.43
N VAL A 78 -3.04 -8.99 -15.56
CA VAL A 78 -3.21 -10.43 -15.79
C VAL A 78 -2.53 -10.85 -17.10
N ASN A 79 -2.77 -10.10 -18.18
CA ASN A 79 -2.12 -10.35 -19.47
C ASN A 79 -0.59 -10.23 -19.35
N ALA A 80 -0.10 -9.19 -18.70
CA ALA A 80 1.33 -8.98 -18.50
C ALA A 80 1.97 -10.11 -17.68
N CYS A 81 1.31 -10.57 -16.59
CA CYS A 81 1.78 -11.75 -15.85
C CYS A 81 1.92 -12.99 -16.74
N GLY A 82 0.91 -13.25 -17.58
CA GLY A 82 0.89 -14.39 -18.50
C GLY A 82 1.98 -14.32 -19.57
N VAL A 83 2.21 -13.13 -20.15
CA VAL A 83 3.26 -12.92 -21.17
C VAL A 83 4.66 -12.99 -20.56
N LEU A 84 4.86 -12.31 -19.44
CA LEU A 84 6.16 -12.20 -18.79
C LEU A 84 6.55 -13.46 -18.00
N GLN A 85 5.61 -14.35 -17.69
CA GLN A 85 5.82 -15.54 -16.85
C GLN A 85 6.60 -15.19 -15.58
N ILE A 86 5.99 -14.42 -14.72
CA ILE A 86 6.56 -13.89 -13.48
C ILE A 86 6.03 -14.63 -12.25
N PRO A 87 6.78 -14.69 -11.12
CA PRO A 87 6.37 -15.37 -9.90
C PRO A 87 5.31 -14.56 -9.16
N ALA A 88 4.09 -14.51 -9.66
CA ALA A 88 3.00 -13.75 -9.11
C ALA A 88 1.82 -14.64 -8.69
N VAL A 89 1.25 -14.37 -7.52
CA VAL A 89 0.01 -14.99 -7.05
C VAL A 89 -1.01 -13.89 -6.79
N ILE A 90 -2.11 -13.92 -7.52
CA ILE A 90 -3.24 -12.98 -7.37
C ILE A 90 -4.39 -13.72 -6.69
N SER A 91 -4.76 -13.29 -5.50
CA SER A 91 -5.89 -13.83 -4.75
C SER A 91 -7.12 -12.94 -4.95
N ILE A 92 -8.14 -13.46 -5.61
CA ILE A 92 -9.42 -12.77 -5.82
C ILE A 92 -10.38 -13.21 -4.73
N TRP A 93 -10.87 -12.26 -3.96
CA TRP A 93 -11.79 -12.50 -2.84
C TRP A 93 -13.21 -12.18 -3.28
N ASP A 94 -14.03 -13.20 -3.42
CA ASP A 94 -15.37 -13.13 -4.00
C ASP A 94 -16.44 -13.52 -2.97
N ASP A 95 -17.19 -12.52 -2.51
CA ASP A 95 -18.37 -12.67 -1.66
C ASP A 95 -19.69 -12.62 -2.44
N GLY A 96 -19.61 -12.56 -3.78
CA GLY A 96 -20.77 -12.49 -4.68
C GLY A 96 -21.27 -11.09 -4.93
N TYR A 97 -20.64 -10.05 -4.34
CA TYR A 97 -21.11 -8.67 -4.42
C TYR A 97 -19.97 -7.68 -4.67
N GLY A 98 -20.28 -6.57 -5.31
CA GLY A 98 -19.48 -5.35 -5.31
C GLY A 98 -20.21 -4.29 -4.49
N ILE A 99 -19.92 -4.16 -3.20
CA ILE A 99 -20.71 -3.43 -2.21
C ILE A 99 -22.14 -3.99 -2.14
N SER A 100 -23.06 -3.48 -2.95
CA SER A 100 -24.48 -3.91 -3.04
C SER A 100 -24.85 -4.56 -4.37
N VAL A 101 -23.92 -4.60 -5.34
CA VAL A 101 -24.17 -5.06 -6.71
C VAL A 101 -23.75 -6.52 -6.86
N GLU A 102 -24.69 -7.39 -7.21
CA GLU A 102 -24.40 -8.82 -7.44
C GLU A 102 -23.47 -9.05 -8.65
N ASN A 103 -22.67 -10.12 -8.61
CA ASN A 103 -21.72 -10.50 -9.66
C ASN A 103 -22.32 -10.51 -11.08
N LYS A 104 -23.58 -10.90 -11.23
CA LYS A 104 -24.26 -10.93 -12.53
C LYS A 104 -24.36 -9.58 -13.24
N TYR A 105 -24.23 -8.47 -12.51
CA TYR A 105 -24.34 -7.13 -13.08
C TYR A 105 -22.98 -6.47 -13.39
N HIS A 106 -21.86 -7.02 -12.88
CA HIS A 106 -20.55 -6.44 -13.11
C HIS A 106 -19.49 -7.40 -13.62
N THR A 107 -19.78 -8.72 -13.65
CA THR A 107 -18.83 -9.73 -14.14
C THR A 107 -19.47 -10.63 -15.17
N THR A 108 -18.98 -10.62 -16.40
CA THR A 108 -19.41 -11.53 -17.45
C THR A 108 -19.30 -12.99 -16.98
N LYS A 109 -20.28 -13.84 -17.30
CA LYS A 109 -20.39 -15.24 -16.82
C LYS A 109 -20.50 -15.36 -15.28
N GLU A 110 -20.72 -14.26 -14.59
CA GLU A 110 -20.87 -14.19 -13.12
C GLU A 110 -19.69 -14.75 -12.33
N SER A 111 -18.55 -14.97 -13.00
CA SER A 111 -17.36 -15.58 -12.39
C SER A 111 -16.11 -15.14 -13.14
N ILE A 112 -15.18 -14.52 -12.39
CA ILE A 112 -13.95 -14.02 -12.97
C ILE A 112 -13.02 -15.16 -13.47
N SER A 113 -12.97 -16.30 -12.80
CA SER A 113 -12.20 -17.46 -13.26
C SER A 113 -12.72 -18.00 -14.60
N LYS A 114 -14.04 -17.97 -14.82
CA LYS A 114 -14.64 -18.33 -16.12
C LYS A 114 -14.34 -17.30 -17.21
N VAL A 115 -14.30 -16.01 -16.86
CA VAL A 115 -13.90 -14.95 -17.80
C VAL A 115 -12.44 -15.14 -18.22
N LEU A 116 -11.57 -15.45 -17.28
CA LEU A 116 -10.13 -15.60 -17.50
C LEU A 116 -9.72 -16.97 -18.07
N SER A 117 -10.67 -17.86 -18.40
CA SER A 117 -10.36 -19.21 -18.91
C SER A 117 -9.45 -19.23 -20.14
N GLY A 118 -9.50 -18.17 -20.98
CA GLY A 118 -8.64 -18.01 -22.14
C GLY A 118 -7.16 -17.70 -21.80
N PHE A 119 -6.86 -17.27 -20.57
CA PHE A 119 -5.51 -17.02 -20.10
C PHE A 119 -4.85 -18.27 -19.47
N LYS A 120 -5.62 -19.35 -19.32
CA LYS A 120 -5.13 -20.56 -18.66
C LYS A 120 -4.00 -21.21 -19.43
N LEU A 121 -2.94 -21.60 -18.73
CA LEU A 121 -1.84 -22.35 -19.32
C LEU A 121 -2.32 -23.68 -19.93
N THR A 122 -1.65 -24.12 -21.00
CA THR A 122 -1.92 -25.40 -21.66
C THR A 122 -0.62 -26.19 -21.85
N LYS A 123 -0.72 -27.43 -22.30
CA LYS A 123 0.48 -28.26 -22.62
C LYS A 123 1.46 -27.57 -23.58
N ASN A 124 0.94 -26.75 -24.49
CA ASN A 124 1.72 -26.21 -25.61
C ASN A 124 1.90 -24.69 -25.54
N MET A 125 1.27 -24.03 -24.58
CA MET A 125 1.31 -22.56 -24.45
C MET A 125 1.48 -22.16 -23.00
N SER A 126 2.38 -21.23 -22.76
CA SER A 126 2.47 -20.53 -21.48
C SER A 126 1.17 -19.78 -21.20
N GLY A 127 0.91 -19.53 -19.94
CA GLY A 127 -0.29 -18.85 -19.47
C GLY A 127 -0.28 -18.75 -17.96
N ILE A 128 -1.46 -18.73 -17.37
CA ILE A 128 -1.67 -18.54 -15.94
C ILE A 128 -2.34 -19.79 -15.37
N GLU A 129 -1.92 -20.25 -14.21
CA GLU A 129 -2.68 -21.27 -13.49
C GLU A 129 -3.86 -20.61 -12.78
N ILE A 130 -5.07 -21.15 -12.97
CA ILE A 130 -6.30 -20.61 -12.40
C ILE A 130 -6.93 -21.67 -11.51
N LEU A 131 -7.00 -21.34 -10.21
CA LEU A 131 -7.50 -22.21 -9.15
C LEU A 131 -8.76 -21.61 -8.54
N GLU A 132 -9.78 -22.43 -8.30
CA GLU A 132 -10.96 -22.04 -7.57
C GLU A 132 -11.01 -22.75 -6.22
N VAL A 133 -11.37 -22.06 -5.16
CA VAL A 133 -11.50 -22.62 -3.82
C VAL A 133 -12.58 -21.88 -3.02
N LYS A 134 -13.29 -22.61 -2.17
CA LYS A 134 -14.28 -22.00 -1.29
C LYS A 134 -13.61 -21.31 -0.09
N GLY A 135 -13.97 -20.04 0.17
CA GLY A 135 -13.34 -19.23 1.21
C GLY A 135 -13.55 -19.74 2.64
N TRP A 136 -14.57 -20.54 2.87
CA TRP A 136 -14.84 -21.16 4.17
C TRP A 136 -14.20 -22.55 4.35
N ASP A 137 -13.62 -23.17 3.30
CA ASP A 137 -12.94 -24.46 3.39
C ASP A 137 -11.45 -24.28 3.70
N TYR A 138 -11.11 -24.21 4.98
CA TYR A 138 -9.73 -23.99 5.43
C TYR A 138 -8.74 -25.02 4.89
N SER A 139 -9.12 -26.30 4.86
CA SER A 139 -8.22 -27.36 4.39
C SER A 139 -7.89 -27.23 2.91
N SER A 140 -8.90 -26.94 2.10
CA SER A 140 -8.72 -26.71 0.66
C SER A 140 -7.97 -25.40 0.38
N LEU A 141 -8.24 -24.33 1.16
CA LEU A 141 -7.45 -23.09 1.08
C LEU A 141 -5.97 -23.37 1.31
N MET A 142 -5.61 -24.05 2.39
CA MET A 142 -4.19 -24.35 2.68
C MET A 142 -3.51 -25.11 1.55
N LYS A 143 -4.17 -26.11 0.98
CA LYS A 143 -3.64 -26.90 -0.15
C LYS A 143 -3.47 -26.04 -1.40
N THR A 144 -4.50 -25.23 -1.71
CA THR A 144 -4.51 -24.36 -2.91
C THR A 144 -3.41 -23.30 -2.83
N TYR A 145 -3.27 -22.62 -1.69
CA TYR A 145 -2.23 -21.60 -1.52
C TYR A 145 -0.82 -22.20 -1.49
N SER A 146 -0.62 -23.37 -0.86
CA SER A 146 0.67 -24.05 -0.90
C SER A 146 1.04 -24.52 -2.31
N TYR A 147 0.07 -25.01 -3.08
CA TYR A 147 0.29 -25.36 -4.48
C TYR A 147 0.64 -24.14 -5.33
N ALA A 148 -0.10 -23.04 -5.17
CA ALA A 148 0.16 -21.79 -5.87
C ALA A 148 1.55 -21.22 -5.56
N GLU A 149 1.94 -21.22 -4.28
CA GLU A 149 3.30 -20.84 -3.88
C GLU A 149 4.36 -21.69 -4.58
N ASN A 150 4.20 -22.99 -4.55
CA ASN A 150 5.16 -23.92 -5.14
C ASN A 150 5.39 -23.67 -6.63
N ILE A 151 4.32 -23.56 -7.41
CA ILE A 151 4.47 -23.35 -8.87
C ILE A 151 4.94 -21.93 -9.23
N ALA A 152 4.52 -20.93 -8.50
CA ALA A 152 4.98 -19.57 -8.72
C ALA A 152 6.47 -19.43 -8.39
N ARG A 153 6.92 -19.97 -7.25
CA ARG A 153 8.31 -19.88 -6.80
C ARG A 153 9.26 -20.69 -7.67
N ASN A 154 8.91 -21.94 -7.91
CA ASN A 154 9.86 -22.86 -8.57
C ASN A 154 9.85 -22.75 -10.09
N TYR A 155 8.70 -22.46 -10.69
CA TYR A 155 8.53 -22.47 -12.15
C TYR A 155 8.23 -21.11 -12.76
N HIS A 156 8.07 -20.04 -11.93
CA HIS A 156 7.66 -18.71 -12.39
C HIS A 156 6.36 -18.72 -13.19
N VAL A 157 5.47 -19.65 -12.88
CA VAL A 157 4.11 -19.68 -13.44
C VAL A 157 3.23 -18.76 -12.60
N PRO A 158 2.64 -17.70 -13.17
CA PRO A 158 1.70 -16.87 -12.44
C PRO A 158 0.42 -17.63 -12.11
N VAL A 159 -0.14 -17.34 -10.94
CA VAL A 159 -1.32 -18.04 -10.42
C VAL A 159 -2.42 -17.06 -10.06
N ILE A 160 -3.64 -17.38 -10.42
CA ILE A 160 -4.85 -16.75 -9.90
C ILE A 160 -5.56 -17.73 -9.00
N ILE A 161 -5.84 -17.31 -7.75
CA ILE A 161 -6.68 -18.04 -6.82
C ILE A 161 -8.01 -17.28 -6.70
N HIS A 162 -9.09 -17.87 -7.17
CA HIS A 162 -10.44 -17.35 -7.01
C HIS A 162 -11.07 -17.98 -5.77
N ALA A 163 -10.99 -17.26 -4.64
CA ALA A 163 -11.65 -17.66 -3.40
C ALA A 163 -13.10 -17.22 -3.44
N THR A 164 -14.01 -18.17 -3.68
CA THR A 164 -15.45 -17.97 -3.81
C THR A 164 -16.19 -18.20 -2.49
N GLU A 165 -17.45 -17.82 -2.45
CA GLU A 165 -18.31 -18.03 -1.28
C GLU A 165 -17.73 -17.42 0.02
N LEU A 166 -17.02 -16.30 -0.08
CA LEU A 166 -16.65 -15.52 1.07
C LEU A 166 -17.87 -14.85 1.70
N THR A 167 -17.79 -14.52 2.97
CA THR A 167 -18.87 -13.92 3.72
C THR A 167 -18.47 -12.59 4.34
N GLN A 168 -19.41 -11.66 4.40
CA GLN A 168 -19.26 -10.40 5.12
C GLN A 168 -20.40 -10.21 6.11
N PRO A 169 -20.33 -10.82 7.31
CA PRO A 169 -21.45 -10.86 8.26
C PRO A 169 -21.97 -9.49 8.72
N LEU A 170 -21.15 -8.46 8.64
CA LEU A 170 -21.52 -7.07 8.98
C LEU A 170 -21.78 -6.18 7.75
N GLY A 171 -21.78 -6.77 6.54
CA GLY A 171 -21.83 -6.03 5.29
C GLY A 171 -20.52 -5.35 4.92
N HIS A 172 -20.51 -4.64 3.78
CA HIS A 172 -19.30 -4.03 3.23
C HIS A 172 -18.87 -2.77 4.00
N SER A 173 -19.82 -1.91 4.34
CA SER A 173 -19.54 -0.64 5.01
C SER A 173 -20.73 -0.18 5.86
N THR A 174 -20.48 0.83 6.71
CA THR A 174 -21.51 1.47 7.53
C THR A 174 -22.52 2.30 6.75
N SER A 175 -22.25 2.59 5.48
CA SER A 175 -23.11 3.41 4.62
C SER A 175 -24.40 2.72 4.17
N GLY A 176 -24.52 1.41 4.34
CA GLY A 176 -25.72 0.67 4.02
C GLY A 176 -25.77 -0.70 4.69
N SER A 177 -26.88 -0.95 5.36
CA SER A 177 -27.14 -2.27 5.91
C SER A 177 -27.35 -3.28 4.76
N HIS A 178 -26.70 -4.43 4.83
CA HIS A 178 -26.79 -5.47 3.81
C HIS A 178 -28.18 -6.10 3.71
N GLU A 179 -29.02 -5.95 4.71
CA GLU A 179 -30.44 -6.35 4.68
C GLU A 179 -31.24 -5.59 3.63
N ARG A 180 -30.74 -4.47 3.12
CA ARG A 180 -31.40 -3.68 2.07
C ARG A 180 -31.26 -4.28 0.67
N TYR A 181 -30.24 -5.11 0.44
CA TYR A 181 -29.92 -5.64 -0.89
C TYR A 181 -29.71 -7.15 -0.93
N LYS A 182 -29.52 -7.81 0.21
CA LYS A 182 -29.42 -9.28 0.29
C LYS A 182 -30.75 -9.87 0.72
N SER A 183 -31.12 -11.01 0.13
CA SER A 183 -32.29 -11.74 0.59
C SER A 183 -32.06 -12.36 1.98
N LYS A 184 -33.15 -12.70 2.66
CA LYS A 184 -33.07 -13.35 3.98
C LYS A 184 -32.33 -14.68 3.88
N GLU A 185 -32.61 -15.46 2.85
CA GLU A 185 -31.97 -16.76 2.60
C GLU A 185 -30.45 -16.60 2.43
N ARG A 186 -30.01 -15.53 1.71
CA ARG A 186 -28.61 -15.22 1.55
C ARG A 186 -27.96 -14.84 2.89
N LEU A 187 -28.61 -14.02 3.69
CA LEU A 187 -28.11 -13.62 5.00
C LEU A 187 -28.02 -14.80 5.97
N ASP A 188 -28.98 -15.69 5.97
CA ASP A 188 -28.98 -16.89 6.79
C ASP A 188 -27.88 -17.87 6.34
N TRP A 189 -27.65 -17.97 5.03
CA TRP A 189 -26.53 -18.74 4.46
C TRP A 189 -25.18 -18.15 4.89
N GLU A 190 -25.00 -16.83 4.80
CA GLU A 190 -23.75 -16.17 5.23
C GLU A 190 -23.45 -16.39 6.71
N LYS A 191 -24.45 -16.34 7.57
CA LYS A 191 -24.29 -16.64 9.00
C LYS A 191 -23.84 -18.07 9.25
N SER A 192 -24.41 -19.02 8.53
CA SER A 192 -24.09 -20.46 8.70
C SER A 192 -22.78 -20.86 8.00
N ASN A 193 -22.32 -20.09 7.01
CA ASN A 193 -21.07 -20.33 6.29
C ASN A 193 -20.01 -19.25 6.56
N ASP A 194 -20.14 -18.51 7.66
CA ASP A 194 -19.10 -17.57 8.08
C ASP A 194 -17.75 -18.28 8.18
N CYS A 195 -16.73 -17.72 7.54
CA CYS A 195 -15.43 -18.33 7.40
C CYS A 195 -14.76 -18.62 8.75
N ASN A 196 -14.95 -17.73 9.75
CA ASN A 196 -14.41 -17.93 11.08
C ASN A 196 -15.17 -19.02 11.84
N LEU A 197 -16.50 -19.07 11.67
CA LEU A 197 -17.32 -20.14 12.23
C LEU A 197 -16.91 -21.51 11.66
N LYS A 198 -16.78 -21.61 10.34
CA LYS A 198 -16.33 -22.85 9.67
C LYS A 198 -14.93 -23.26 10.08
N PHE A 199 -14.02 -22.32 10.25
CA PHE A 199 -12.69 -22.61 10.75
C PHE A 199 -12.72 -23.10 12.21
N ARG A 200 -13.57 -22.54 13.06
CA ARG A 200 -13.79 -23.01 14.42
C ARG A 200 -14.33 -24.46 14.45
N GLU A 201 -15.34 -24.75 13.64
CA GLU A 201 -15.89 -26.10 13.47
C GLU A 201 -14.81 -27.10 13.03
N TRP A 202 -13.95 -26.70 12.08
CA TRP A 202 -12.83 -27.49 11.59
C TRP A 202 -11.80 -27.79 12.70
N ILE A 203 -11.42 -26.79 13.51
CA ILE A 203 -10.50 -26.94 14.66
C ILE A 203 -11.04 -27.95 15.64
N ILE A 204 -12.32 -27.87 15.99
CA ILE A 204 -12.97 -28.77 16.96
C ILE A 204 -13.12 -30.19 16.37
N GLY A 205 -13.60 -30.26 15.13
CA GLY A 205 -13.78 -31.54 14.42
C GLY A 205 -12.48 -32.33 14.26
N ASN A 206 -11.36 -31.65 14.06
CA ASN A 206 -10.03 -32.26 14.00
C ASN A 206 -9.36 -32.43 15.38
N LYS A 207 -10.08 -32.16 16.48
CA LYS A 207 -9.58 -32.31 17.87
C LYS A 207 -8.32 -31.51 18.18
N ILE A 208 -8.09 -30.42 17.47
CA ILE A 208 -6.92 -29.52 17.67
C ILE A 208 -7.13 -28.73 18.96
N CYS A 209 -8.39 -28.30 19.21
CA CYS A 209 -8.74 -27.53 20.38
C CYS A 209 -10.17 -27.85 20.83
N THR A 210 -10.48 -27.60 22.11
CA THR A 210 -11.84 -27.74 22.65
C THR A 210 -12.61 -26.43 22.56
N GLU A 211 -13.95 -26.51 22.46
CA GLU A 211 -14.84 -25.35 22.49
C GLU A 211 -14.56 -24.42 23.69
N LYS A 212 -14.38 -25.02 24.90
CA LYS A 212 -14.09 -24.26 26.12
C LYS A 212 -12.80 -23.44 26.00
N LYS A 213 -11.75 -24.05 25.42
CA LYS A 213 -10.46 -23.34 25.24
C LYS A 213 -10.57 -22.22 24.20
N LEU A 214 -11.28 -22.46 23.09
CA LEU A 214 -11.53 -21.43 22.09
C LEU A 214 -12.34 -20.27 22.68
N LYS A 215 -13.36 -20.54 23.46
CA LYS A 215 -14.12 -19.50 24.16
C LYS A 215 -13.26 -18.66 25.09
N ASN A 216 -12.38 -19.30 25.86
CA ASN A 216 -11.44 -18.55 26.72
C ASN A 216 -10.53 -17.64 25.92
N ILE A 217 -10.00 -18.12 24.78
CA ILE A 217 -9.19 -17.30 23.86
C ILE A 217 -10.01 -16.11 23.35
N ASP A 218 -11.25 -16.34 22.91
CA ASP A 218 -12.12 -15.25 22.43
C ASP A 218 -12.32 -14.17 23.51
N ASP A 219 -12.57 -14.58 24.76
CA ASP A 219 -12.81 -13.67 25.87
C ASP A 219 -11.53 -12.89 26.26
N GLU A 220 -10.39 -13.56 26.29
CA GLU A 220 -9.07 -12.93 26.50
C GLU A 220 -8.76 -11.91 25.42
N ILE A 221 -8.93 -12.28 24.14
CA ILE A 221 -8.65 -11.39 23.01
C ILE A 221 -9.62 -10.21 22.95
N LYS A 222 -10.89 -10.41 23.23
CA LYS A 222 -11.86 -9.29 23.33
C LYS A 222 -11.44 -8.28 24.39
N LYS A 223 -10.98 -8.76 25.55
CA LYS A 223 -10.46 -7.90 26.61
C LYS A 223 -9.19 -7.17 26.15
N TYR A 224 -8.24 -7.91 25.58
CA TYR A 224 -6.98 -7.35 25.07
C TYR A 224 -7.24 -6.24 24.05
N VAL A 225 -8.06 -6.50 23.02
CA VAL A 225 -8.39 -5.49 21.99
C VAL A 225 -9.04 -4.24 22.61
N LYS A 226 -9.91 -4.41 23.60
CA LYS A 226 -10.54 -3.29 24.30
C LYS A 226 -9.51 -2.46 25.08
N ASP A 227 -8.57 -3.11 25.74
CA ASP A 227 -7.52 -2.45 26.51
C ASP A 227 -6.53 -1.73 25.57
N GLU A 228 -6.12 -2.37 24.47
CA GLU A 228 -5.26 -1.77 23.46
C GLU A 228 -5.92 -0.55 22.78
N LYS A 229 -7.20 -0.64 22.45
CA LYS A 229 -7.97 0.51 21.94
C LYS A 229 -7.90 1.69 22.91
N ARG A 230 -8.13 1.42 24.22
CA ARG A 230 -8.06 2.46 25.25
C ARG A 230 -6.67 3.07 25.38
N LEU A 231 -5.63 2.22 25.34
CA LEU A 231 -4.24 2.65 25.39
C LEU A 231 -3.85 3.50 24.18
N ALA A 232 -4.19 3.03 22.98
CA ALA A 232 -3.96 3.77 21.74
C ALA A 232 -4.64 5.16 21.76
N TRP A 233 -5.88 5.22 22.21
CA TRP A 233 -6.59 6.49 22.37
C TRP A 233 -5.91 7.43 23.38
N LYS A 234 -5.46 6.90 24.51
CA LYS A 234 -4.71 7.68 25.51
C LYS A 234 -3.40 8.23 24.92
N HIS A 235 -2.65 7.41 24.18
CA HIS A 235 -1.42 7.85 23.52
C HIS A 235 -1.69 8.90 22.44
N TYR A 236 -2.76 8.72 21.67
CA TYR A 236 -3.19 9.71 20.68
C TYR A 236 -3.51 11.06 21.30
N GLN A 237 -4.22 11.07 22.43
CA GLN A 237 -4.62 12.31 23.11
C GLN A 237 -3.48 12.97 23.90
N ALA A 238 -2.49 12.23 24.35
CA ALA A 238 -1.45 12.72 25.25
C ALA A 238 -0.74 14.00 24.75
N PRO A 239 -0.34 14.15 23.47
CA PRO A 239 0.28 15.38 22.97
C PRO A 239 -0.66 16.59 23.04
N PHE A 240 -1.95 16.39 22.81
CA PHE A 240 -2.95 17.47 22.86
C PHE A 240 -3.19 17.90 24.30
N LEU A 241 -3.34 16.94 25.22
CA LEU A 241 -3.49 17.23 26.66
C LEU A 241 -2.28 18.00 27.20
N LYS A 242 -1.07 17.53 26.88
CA LYS A 242 0.16 18.26 27.26
C LYS A 242 0.16 19.68 26.72
N SER A 243 -0.22 19.88 25.48
CA SER A 243 -0.27 21.21 24.86
C SER A 243 -1.37 22.09 25.43
N LYS A 244 -2.50 21.49 25.84
CA LYS A 244 -3.55 22.16 26.61
C LYS A 244 -2.99 22.66 27.93
N ASP A 245 -2.31 21.81 28.71
CA ASP A 245 -1.75 22.17 30.02
C ASP A 245 -0.68 23.27 29.89
N GLU A 246 0.18 23.20 28.87
CA GLU A 246 1.13 24.27 28.56
C GLU A 246 0.43 25.61 28.30
N LEU A 247 -0.63 25.61 27.50
CA LEU A 247 -1.40 26.81 27.16
C LEU A 247 -2.11 27.39 28.38
N VAL A 248 -2.74 26.55 29.18
CA VAL A 248 -3.35 26.94 30.46
C VAL A 248 -2.30 27.57 31.38
N SER A 249 -1.11 26.97 31.48
CA SER A 249 -0.02 27.52 32.32
C SER A 249 0.46 28.90 31.85
N ILE A 250 0.46 29.16 30.53
CA ILE A 250 0.80 30.50 30.00
C ILE A 250 -0.28 31.53 30.37
N PHE A 251 -1.53 31.19 30.19
CA PHE A 251 -2.63 32.10 30.58
C PHE A 251 -2.68 32.40 32.09
N ALA A 252 -2.27 31.41 32.90
CA ALA A 252 -2.21 31.56 34.37
C ALA A 252 -1.11 32.51 34.87
N LEU A 253 -0.23 33.02 34.01
CA LEU A 253 0.77 34.03 34.36
C LEU A 253 0.18 35.42 34.56
N SER A 254 -1.08 35.62 34.20
CA SER A 254 -1.80 36.88 34.40
C SER A 254 -2.99 36.70 35.32
N ASP A 255 -3.20 37.67 36.20
CA ASP A 255 -4.37 37.69 37.11
C ASP A 255 -5.64 38.28 36.48
N LYS A 256 -5.59 38.70 35.21
CA LYS A 256 -6.72 39.28 34.51
C LYS A 256 -7.86 38.27 34.33
N ASN A 257 -9.07 38.68 34.72
CA ASN A 257 -10.25 37.81 34.68
C ASN A 257 -10.57 37.30 33.26
N HIS A 258 -10.44 38.14 32.24
CA HIS A 258 -10.73 37.72 30.86
C HIS A 258 -9.83 36.57 30.37
N LEU A 259 -8.59 36.45 30.84
CA LEU A 259 -7.71 35.32 30.52
C LEU A 259 -8.12 34.05 31.26
N LYS A 260 -8.61 34.19 32.50
CA LYS A 260 -9.20 33.08 33.26
C LYS A 260 -10.48 32.57 32.62
N ASP A 261 -11.29 33.49 32.05
CA ASP A 261 -12.50 33.13 31.32
C ASP A 261 -12.19 32.37 30.01
N ILE A 262 -11.13 32.75 29.30
CA ILE A 262 -10.66 31.98 28.11
C ILE A 262 -10.33 30.56 28.51
N ILE A 263 -9.67 30.33 29.65
CA ILE A 263 -9.36 28.96 30.11
C ILE A 263 -10.65 28.18 30.31
N LYS A 264 -11.60 28.73 31.10
CA LYS A 264 -12.84 28.05 31.47
C LYS A 264 -13.77 27.83 30.27
N GLU A 265 -14.00 28.86 29.47
CA GLU A 265 -15.05 28.89 28.47
C GLU A 265 -14.58 28.36 27.11
N LYS A 266 -13.28 28.48 26.78
CA LYS A 266 -12.77 28.10 25.47
C LYS A 266 -11.89 26.86 25.50
N ILE A 267 -11.06 26.67 26.54
CA ILE A 267 -10.11 25.56 26.59
C ILE A 267 -10.70 24.33 27.29
N GLU A 268 -11.39 24.51 28.40
CA GLU A 268 -11.96 23.39 29.18
C GLU A 268 -13.16 22.76 28.49
N LEU A 269 -13.88 23.50 27.65
CA LEU A 269 -15.08 23.06 26.93
C LEU A 269 -14.79 22.55 25.52
N ILE A 270 -13.51 22.32 25.12
CA ILE A 270 -13.20 21.73 23.83
C ILE A 270 -13.60 20.25 23.83
N ASP A 271 -14.62 19.90 23.06
CA ASP A 271 -15.10 18.52 22.90
C ASP A 271 -14.09 17.68 22.12
N ASP A 272 -13.56 18.20 21.01
CA ASP A 272 -12.56 17.56 20.16
C ASP A 272 -11.22 18.28 20.27
N LEU A 273 -10.45 17.89 21.30
CA LEU A 273 -9.16 18.51 21.60
C LEU A 273 -8.12 18.17 20.55
N ASN A 274 -7.66 19.19 19.82
CA ASN A 274 -6.65 19.07 18.78
C ASN A 274 -5.76 20.32 18.70
N PHE A 275 -4.65 20.24 17.97
CA PHE A 275 -3.73 21.38 17.84
C PHE A 275 -4.33 22.59 17.13
N SER A 276 -5.26 22.38 16.19
CA SER A 276 -5.88 23.47 15.45
C SER A 276 -6.69 24.38 16.38
N GLU A 277 -7.52 23.80 17.25
CA GLU A 277 -8.33 24.54 18.20
C GLU A 277 -7.45 25.25 19.24
N LEU A 278 -6.43 24.60 19.78
CA LEU A 278 -5.51 25.23 20.72
C LEU A 278 -4.73 26.39 20.09
N LEU A 279 -4.22 26.23 18.87
CA LEU A 279 -3.54 27.31 18.14
C LEU A 279 -4.48 28.47 17.80
N LYS A 280 -5.74 28.20 17.47
CA LYS A 280 -6.76 29.22 17.21
C LYS A 280 -7.02 30.04 18.45
N ILE A 281 -7.20 29.41 19.62
CA ILE A 281 -7.38 30.08 20.89
C ILE A 281 -6.17 30.96 21.24
N ALA A 282 -4.94 30.39 21.12
CA ALA A 282 -3.72 31.14 21.41
C ALA A 282 -3.56 32.37 20.51
N ARG A 283 -3.80 32.23 19.21
CA ARG A 283 -3.69 33.35 18.25
C ARG A 283 -4.72 34.42 18.47
N ASN A 284 -5.97 34.07 18.77
CA ASN A 284 -7.00 35.02 19.09
C ASN A 284 -6.64 35.81 20.39
N ALA A 285 -6.13 35.11 21.40
CA ALA A 285 -5.66 35.76 22.61
C ALA A 285 -4.49 36.70 22.34
N ILE A 286 -3.51 36.36 21.54
CA ILE A 286 -2.39 37.25 21.15
C ILE A 286 -2.92 38.54 20.51
N TYR A 287 -3.98 38.44 19.72
CA TYR A 287 -4.59 39.59 19.05
C TYR A 287 -5.32 40.50 20.03
N ASP A 288 -5.98 39.95 21.04
CA ASP A 288 -6.81 40.67 22.03
C ASP A 288 -5.99 41.24 23.19
N LEU A 289 -4.71 40.79 23.39
CA LEU A 289 -3.85 41.23 24.49
C LEU A 289 -3.23 42.60 24.21
N ASP A 290 -3.30 43.46 25.23
CA ASP A 290 -2.70 44.80 25.21
C ASP A 290 -1.22 44.82 25.69
N ALA A 291 -0.63 46.03 25.72
CA ALA A 291 0.77 46.20 26.10
C ALA A 291 1.07 45.81 27.56
N SER A 292 0.08 45.77 28.46
CA SER A 292 0.25 45.38 29.85
C SER A 292 0.40 43.88 30.05
N ASP A 293 0.03 43.09 29.03
CA ASP A 293 0.13 41.62 29.02
C ASP A 293 1.31 41.12 28.23
N LYS A 294 2.33 41.94 28.01
CA LYS A 294 3.48 41.65 27.16
C LYS A 294 4.09 40.27 27.45
N LEU A 295 4.28 39.93 28.74
CA LEU A 295 4.84 38.63 29.12
C LEU A 295 4.02 37.45 28.62
N VAL A 296 2.70 37.49 28.74
CA VAL A 296 1.80 36.44 28.29
C VAL A 296 1.80 36.38 26.77
N LYS A 297 1.76 37.53 26.11
CA LYS A 297 1.78 37.66 24.65
C LYS A 297 3.06 37.05 24.06
N ASP A 298 4.23 37.42 24.56
CA ASP A 298 5.51 36.90 24.10
C ASP A 298 5.57 35.34 24.25
N LYS A 299 5.12 34.83 25.40
CA LYS A 299 5.07 33.37 25.63
C LYS A 299 4.07 32.65 24.73
N LEU A 300 2.93 33.24 24.40
CA LEU A 300 1.98 32.64 23.45
C LEU A 300 2.53 32.65 22.02
N GLU A 301 3.25 33.69 21.62
CA GLU A 301 3.91 33.79 20.32
C GLU A 301 4.99 32.70 20.20
N ASP A 302 5.82 32.53 21.21
CA ASP A 302 6.85 31.48 21.26
C ASP A 302 6.24 30.09 21.24
N TRP A 303 5.18 29.86 22.00
CA TRP A 303 4.45 28.60 22.01
C TRP A 303 3.83 28.28 20.65
N CYS A 304 3.19 29.24 20.00
CA CYS A 304 2.63 29.09 18.67
C CYS A 304 3.73 28.75 17.64
N LYS A 305 4.88 29.41 17.70
CA LYS A 305 6.03 29.15 16.83
C LYS A 305 6.57 27.73 17.05
N LEU A 306 6.75 27.33 18.31
CA LEU A 306 7.19 25.98 18.65
C LEU A 306 6.24 24.90 18.12
N LYS A 307 4.92 25.07 18.35
CA LYS A 307 3.92 24.10 17.86
C LYS A 307 3.86 24.05 16.34
N LYS A 308 3.97 25.20 15.66
CA LYS A 308 4.01 25.25 14.19
C LYS A 308 5.22 24.49 13.64
N ASN A 309 6.40 24.66 14.22
CA ASN A 309 7.60 23.94 13.80
C ASN A 309 7.45 22.44 14.01
N LEU A 310 6.97 22.00 15.18
CA LEU A 310 6.73 20.60 15.50
C LEU A 310 5.72 19.95 14.55
N LEU A 311 4.66 20.66 14.19
CA LEU A 311 3.67 20.19 13.21
C LEU A 311 4.25 20.17 11.81
N SER A 312 5.10 21.13 11.45
CA SER A 312 5.79 21.15 10.16
C SER A 312 6.71 19.94 10.03
N GLU A 313 7.52 19.64 11.02
CA GLU A 313 8.38 18.45 11.04
C GLU A 313 7.57 17.15 10.97
N LYS A 314 6.46 17.08 11.72
CA LYS A 314 5.61 15.88 11.74
C LYS A 314 4.89 15.59 10.43
N TYR A 315 4.43 16.62 9.71
CA TYR A 315 3.59 16.47 8.52
C TYR A 315 4.29 16.82 7.21
N SER A 316 5.50 17.38 7.27
CA SER A 316 6.35 17.65 6.10
C SER A 316 7.32 16.49 5.90
N THR A 317 6.78 15.32 5.62
CA THR A 317 7.56 14.10 5.44
C THR A 317 8.24 14.09 4.08
N ASP A 318 9.49 14.48 3.99
CA ASP A 318 10.41 14.28 2.83
C ASP A 318 9.78 14.47 1.42
N LEU A 319 8.58 15.04 1.36
CA LEU A 319 7.85 15.32 0.12
C LEU A 319 8.58 16.39 -0.71
N TYR A 320 9.26 17.29 0.00
CA TYR A 320 10.13 18.32 -0.59
C TYR A 320 11.52 18.07 -0.02
N SER A 321 12.39 17.50 -0.85
CA SER A 321 13.80 17.34 -0.48
C SER A 321 14.39 18.69 -0.12
N ILE A 322 15.04 18.77 1.05
CA ILE A 322 15.88 19.93 1.40
C ILE A 322 17.10 20.00 0.48
N ASP A 323 17.38 18.93 -0.25
CA ASP A 323 18.48 18.83 -1.23
C ASP A 323 18.11 19.38 -2.62
N ILE A 324 17.02 20.15 -2.73
CA ILE A 324 16.74 20.93 -3.95
C ILE A 324 17.94 21.80 -4.35
N ASP A 325 18.75 22.22 -3.38
CA ASP A 325 20.03 22.89 -3.63
C ASP A 325 21.06 22.00 -4.34
N ASN A 326 20.91 20.67 -4.33
CA ASN A 326 21.81 19.79 -5.07
C ASN A 326 21.54 19.80 -6.57
N LEU A 327 20.29 20.03 -7.00
CA LEU A 327 19.98 20.22 -8.43
C LEU A 327 20.63 21.47 -9.00
N SER A 328 20.83 22.51 -8.17
CA SER A 328 21.54 23.74 -8.58
C SER A 328 23.06 23.57 -8.62
N LYS A 329 23.59 22.46 -8.10
CA LYS A 329 25.03 22.13 -8.09
C LYS A 329 25.42 21.19 -9.23
N GLU A 330 24.48 20.76 -10.07
CA GLU A 330 24.83 19.97 -11.24
C GLU A 330 25.73 20.81 -12.17
N THR A 331 26.91 20.28 -12.42
CA THR A 331 27.84 20.89 -13.39
C THR A 331 27.39 20.53 -14.79
N TYR A 332 26.93 21.51 -15.52
CA TYR A 332 26.66 21.33 -16.95
C TYR A 332 27.97 21.17 -17.72
N THR A 333 28.14 20.05 -18.39
CA THR A 333 29.21 19.87 -19.35
C THR A 333 28.71 20.37 -20.70
N TYR A 334 29.27 21.46 -21.16
CA TYR A 334 28.94 21.99 -22.48
C TYR A 334 29.55 21.12 -23.57
N PRO A 335 28.81 20.82 -24.65
CA PRO A 335 29.37 20.08 -25.78
C PRO A 335 30.50 20.83 -26.44
N THR A 336 31.56 20.11 -26.84
CA THR A 336 32.62 20.63 -27.66
C THR A 336 32.42 20.11 -29.08
N TYR A 337 32.50 20.98 -30.06
CA TYR A 337 32.24 20.66 -31.47
C TYR A 337 33.52 20.56 -32.30
N ASP A 338 34.70 20.63 -31.65
CA ASP A 338 35.98 20.48 -32.32
C ASP A 338 36.15 19.05 -32.83
N ASN A 339 36.25 18.88 -34.15
CA ASN A 339 36.29 17.59 -34.84
C ASN A 339 35.03 16.72 -34.71
N ALA A 340 33.86 17.29 -34.46
CA ALA A 340 32.60 16.58 -34.41
C ALA A 340 32.11 16.18 -35.80
N ASN A 341 31.65 14.93 -35.96
CA ASN A 341 30.97 14.49 -37.17
C ASN A 341 29.49 14.93 -37.12
N GLU A 342 28.95 15.36 -38.25
CA GLU A 342 27.49 15.50 -38.36
C GLU A 342 26.85 14.14 -38.40
N VAL A 343 25.91 13.90 -37.47
CA VAL A 343 25.13 12.69 -37.35
C VAL A 343 23.68 13.00 -37.03
N ASP A 344 22.77 12.09 -37.34
CA ASP A 344 21.37 12.21 -36.93
C ASP A 344 21.26 12.28 -35.41
N GLY A 345 20.32 13.10 -34.88
CA GLY A 345 20.08 13.24 -33.46
C GLY A 345 19.74 11.88 -32.75
N ARG A 346 19.10 10.94 -33.48
CA ARG A 346 18.84 9.60 -32.98
C ARG A 346 20.12 8.82 -32.66
N ILE A 347 21.21 9.05 -33.38
CA ILE A 347 22.51 8.39 -33.14
C ILE A 347 23.10 8.91 -31.82
N VAL A 348 22.99 10.22 -31.58
CA VAL A 348 23.44 10.84 -30.31
C VAL A 348 22.67 10.24 -29.12
N LEU A 349 21.35 10.06 -29.26
CA LEU A 349 20.51 9.42 -28.23
C LEU A 349 20.92 7.96 -28.02
N ARG A 350 21.07 7.20 -29.11
CA ARG A 350 21.47 5.80 -29.05
C ARG A 350 22.82 5.63 -28.35
N ASP A 351 23.80 6.40 -28.70
CA ASP A 351 25.14 6.32 -28.14
C ASP A 351 25.17 6.72 -26.66
N ASN A 352 24.33 7.68 -26.27
CA ASN A 352 24.13 8.04 -24.86
C ASN A 352 23.49 6.91 -24.08
N PHE A 353 22.43 6.27 -24.60
CA PHE A 353 21.81 5.12 -23.96
C PHE A 353 22.74 3.91 -23.94
N ASP A 354 23.57 3.71 -24.96
CA ASP A 354 24.58 2.66 -24.98
C ASP A 354 25.58 2.82 -23.82
N GLU A 355 26.08 4.03 -23.60
CA GLU A 355 26.99 4.31 -22.50
C GLU A 355 26.31 4.20 -21.13
N LEU A 356 25.05 4.63 -21.01
CA LEU A 356 24.27 4.49 -19.78
C LEU A 356 24.06 3.01 -19.42
N LEU A 357 23.63 2.17 -20.36
CA LEU A 357 23.39 0.75 -20.15
C LEU A 357 24.69 -0.02 -19.87
N LYS A 358 25.79 0.37 -20.49
CA LYS A 358 27.10 -0.21 -20.27
C LYS A 358 27.63 0.00 -18.84
N ASN A 359 27.31 1.15 -18.24
CA ASN A 359 27.83 1.54 -16.94
C ASN A 359 26.85 1.30 -15.79
N ASN A 360 25.61 0.86 -16.06
CA ASN A 360 24.57 0.70 -15.06
C ASN A 360 23.77 -0.60 -15.26
N ASP A 361 24.19 -1.66 -14.64
CA ASP A 361 23.51 -2.97 -14.69
C ASP A 361 22.07 -2.95 -14.15
N ASN A 362 21.72 -1.92 -13.39
CA ASN A 362 20.40 -1.73 -12.79
C ASN A 362 19.47 -0.81 -13.60
N LEU A 363 19.90 -0.39 -14.80
CA LEU A 363 19.10 0.46 -15.67
C LEU A 363 18.23 -0.40 -16.59
N PHE A 364 16.94 -0.11 -16.60
CA PHE A 364 15.95 -0.74 -17.48
C PHE A 364 15.23 0.34 -18.28
N ILE A 365 15.02 0.05 -19.56
CA ILE A 365 14.31 0.96 -20.46
C ILE A 365 12.97 0.35 -20.84
N PHE A 366 11.90 1.08 -20.62
CA PHE A 366 10.53 0.69 -20.98
C PHE A 366 9.93 1.75 -21.90
N GLY A 367 9.20 1.32 -22.89
CA GLY A 367 8.49 2.19 -23.81
C GLY A 367 7.92 1.45 -24.99
N GLU A 368 7.22 2.17 -25.86
CA GLU A 368 6.68 1.66 -27.10
C GLU A 368 7.83 1.36 -28.07
N ASP A 369 7.85 0.14 -28.61
CA ASP A 369 8.83 -0.32 -29.60
C ASP A 369 10.31 -0.20 -29.20
N VAL A 370 10.64 0.02 -27.94
CA VAL A 370 12.01 0.18 -27.44
C VAL A 370 12.91 -1.03 -27.64
N GLY A 371 12.31 -2.21 -27.82
CA GLY A 371 13.02 -3.47 -27.97
C GLY A 371 13.67 -3.64 -29.36
N LYS A 372 13.09 -4.51 -30.18
CA LYS A 372 13.70 -4.99 -31.45
C LYS A 372 14.05 -3.87 -32.42
N ILE A 373 13.19 -2.87 -32.59
CA ILE A 373 13.43 -1.76 -33.52
C ILE A 373 14.11 -0.55 -32.87
N GLY A 374 14.14 -0.49 -31.52
CA GLY A 374 14.85 0.55 -30.81
C GLY A 374 14.11 1.88 -30.73
N ASP A 375 12.81 1.86 -30.43
CA ASP A 375 11.80 2.90 -30.46
C ASP A 375 11.41 3.40 -31.86
N VAL A 376 10.35 4.17 -31.94
CA VAL A 376 9.81 4.71 -33.21
C VAL A 376 10.84 5.58 -33.95
N ASN A 377 11.68 6.31 -33.21
CA ASN A 377 12.73 7.15 -33.77
C ASN A 377 14.10 6.48 -33.81
N GLN A 378 14.18 5.20 -33.43
CA GLN A 378 15.41 4.40 -33.44
C GLN A 378 16.53 4.93 -32.51
N GLY A 379 16.18 5.66 -31.48
CA GLY A 379 17.13 6.14 -30.46
C GLY A 379 17.70 5.03 -29.56
N LEU A 380 17.20 3.79 -29.68
CA LEU A 380 17.67 2.59 -28.97
C LEU A 380 18.03 1.45 -29.91
N GLU A 381 18.22 1.73 -31.22
CA GLU A 381 18.48 0.71 -32.24
C GLU A 381 19.66 -0.21 -31.87
N GLY A 382 19.41 -1.52 -31.85
CA GLY A 382 20.43 -2.53 -31.59
C GLY A 382 20.77 -2.73 -30.10
N LEU A 383 20.32 -1.89 -29.18
CA LEU A 383 20.69 -1.97 -27.75
C LEU A 383 20.08 -3.19 -27.07
N GLN A 384 18.84 -3.59 -27.41
CA GLN A 384 18.25 -4.83 -26.89
C GLN A 384 19.07 -6.07 -27.29
N LYS A 385 19.63 -6.11 -28.51
CA LYS A 385 20.48 -7.23 -28.94
C LYS A 385 21.80 -7.26 -28.17
N LYS A 386 22.30 -6.11 -27.72
CA LYS A 386 23.59 -5.97 -27.03
C LYS A 386 23.48 -6.26 -25.53
N TYR A 387 22.40 -5.81 -24.90
CA TYR A 387 22.25 -5.84 -23.45
C TYR A 387 21.12 -6.79 -22.95
N GLY A 388 20.22 -7.26 -23.80
CA GLY A 388 19.13 -8.18 -23.46
C GLY A 388 17.78 -7.54 -23.29
#